data_11af7df13a0ab85f4334563ff1fac62a
#
_entry.id   11af7df13a0ab85f4334563ff1fac62a
#
_cell.length_a   1.000
_cell.length_b   1.000
_cell.length_c   1.000
_cell.angle_alpha   90.00
_cell.angle_beta   90.00
_cell.angle_gamma   90.00
#
_symmetry.space_group_name_H-M   'P 1'
#
loop_
_entity.id
_entity.type
_entity.pdbx_description
1 polymer ?
#
loop_
_entity_poly.entity_id
_entity_poly.type
_entity_poly.pdbx_seq_one_letter_code
_entity_poly.pdbx_strand_id
1 'polypeptide(L)' 'MTYKVTFKRFRFDAADTVVYIEAKSAEDAADAVKHYYCVGINDILSVTPEE' A
#
# COMPACT_ATOMS: atom_id res chain seq x y z
N MET A 1 -1.15 -14.62 -1.77
CA MET A 1 -0.70 -14.14 -0.47
C MET A 1 -1.28 -12.77 -0.22
N THR A 2 -1.74 -12.51 1.00
CA THR A 2 -2.32 -11.22 1.34
C THR A 2 -1.28 -10.31 1.96
N TYR A 3 -1.20 -9.08 1.50
CA TYR A 3 -0.27 -8.08 2.01
C TYR A 3 -1.02 -6.92 2.65
N LYS A 4 -0.50 -6.47 3.77
CA LYS A 4 -0.98 -5.26 4.44
C LYS A 4 -0.14 -4.10 3.94
N VAL A 5 -0.78 -3.15 3.26
CA VAL A 5 -0.09 -1.98 2.71
C VAL A 5 -0.54 -0.74 3.47
N THR A 6 0.41 -0.03 4.04
CA THR A 6 0.17 1.23 4.74
C THR A 6 0.72 2.36 3.89
N PHE A 7 -0.13 3.34 3.60
CA PHE A 7 0.25 4.46 2.74
C PHE A 7 -0.50 5.72 3.12
N LYS A 8 -0.03 6.86 2.62
CA LYS A 8 -0.70 8.15 2.79
C LYS A 8 -1.39 8.54 1.50
N ARG A 9 -2.70 8.82 1.57
CA ARG A 9 -3.47 9.23 0.41
C ARG A 9 -3.22 10.70 0.06
N PHE A 10 -3.02 11.51 1.08
CA PHE A 10 -2.75 12.93 0.90
C PHE A 10 -1.56 13.32 1.76
N ARG A 11 -0.83 14.30 1.25
CA ARG A 11 0.38 14.79 1.91
C ARG A 11 0.13 15.28 3.33
N PHE A 12 -1.05 15.78 3.59
CA PHE A 12 -1.41 16.40 4.86
C PHE A 12 -2.30 15.54 5.75
N ASP A 13 -2.51 14.28 5.36
CA ASP A 13 -3.28 13.37 6.19
C ASP A 13 -2.55 13.12 7.51
N ALA A 14 -3.30 13.24 8.61
CA ALA A 14 -2.75 12.94 9.92
C ALA A 14 -2.66 11.45 10.19
N ALA A 15 -3.51 10.65 9.55
CA ALA A 15 -3.57 9.21 9.75
C ALA A 15 -3.21 8.46 8.47
N ASP A 16 -2.53 7.33 8.65
CA ASP A 16 -2.18 6.46 7.53
C ASP A 16 -3.39 5.63 7.10
N THR A 17 -3.44 5.30 5.81
CA THR A 17 -4.46 4.41 5.27
C THR A 17 -3.88 3.00 5.18
N VAL A 18 -4.65 2.02 5.61
CA VAL A 18 -4.25 0.62 5.58
C VAL A 18 -5.20 -0.16 4.68
N VAL A 19 -4.65 -0.92 3.75
CA VAL A 19 -5.44 -1.80 2.87
C VAL A 19 -4.81 -3.18 2.82
N TYR A 20 -5.61 -4.17 2.47
CA TYR A 20 -5.15 -5.55 2.32
C TYR A 20 -5.27 -5.94 0.86
N ILE A 21 -4.17 -6.35 0.26
CA ILE A 21 -4.07 -6.63 -1.18
C ILE A 21 -3.61 -8.06 -1.38
N GLU A 22 -4.35 -8.80 -2.19
CA GLU A 22 -3.93 -10.14 -2.64
C GLU A 22 -2.95 -9.97 -3.78
N ALA A 23 -1.73 -10.47 -3.62
CA ALA A 23 -0.69 -10.34 -4.63
C ALA A 23 0.31 -11.48 -4.52
N LYS A 24 1.16 -11.60 -5.52
CA LYS A 24 2.19 -12.65 -5.57
C LYS A 24 3.42 -12.27 -4.75
N SER A 25 3.68 -10.98 -4.63
CA SER A 25 4.84 -10.48 -3.91
C SER A 25 4.54 -9.10 -3.33
N ALA A 26 5.40 -8.64 -2.43
CA ALA A 26 5.27 -7.31 -1.85
C ALA A 26 5.35 -6.23 -2.92
N GLU A 27 6.20 -6.42 -3.92
CA GLU A 27 6.34 -5.47 -5.03
C GLU A 27 5.04 -5.37 -5.83
N ASP A 28 4.41 -6.52 -6.12
CA ASP A 28 3.13 -6.53 -6.83
C ASP A 28 2.05 -5.85 -6.01
N ALA A 29 2.04 -6.06 -4.69
CA ALA A 29 1.08 -5.39 -3.81
C ALA A 29 1.26 -3.86 -3.85
N ALA A 30 2.49 -3.40 -3.80
CA ALA A 30 2.78 -1.97 -3.89
C ALA A 30 2.33 -1.39 -5.23
N ASP A 31 2.59 -2.09 -6.33
CA ASP A 31 2.15 -1.66 -7.65
C ASP A 31 0.63 -1.58 -7.74
N ALA A 32 -0.07 -2.54 -7.17
CA ALA A 32 -1.53 -2.53 -7.17
C ALA A 32 -2.07 -1.29 -6.43
N VAL A 33 -1.47 -0.94 -5.30
CA VAL A 33 -1.88 0.24 -4.53
C VAL A 33 -1.60 1.51 -5.32
N LYS A 34 -0.45 1.62 -5.97
CA LYS A 34 -0.11 2.78 -6.79
C LYS A 34 -1.14 3.01 -7.89
N HIS A 35 -1.54 1.92 -8.55
CA HIS A 35 -2.53 2.00 -9.63
C HIS A 35 -3.93 2.31 -9.11
N TYR A 36 -4.34 1.62 -8.07
CA TYR A 36 -5.70 1.67 -7.58
C TYR A 36 -6.02 2.99 -6.90
N TYR A 37 -5.08 3.50 -6.11
CA TYR A 37 -5.29 4.69 -5.29
C TYR A 37 -4.55 5.91 -5.83
N CYS A 38 -3.84 5.77 -6.94
CA CYS A 38 -3.12 6.86 -7.59
C CYS A 38 -2.10 7.53 -6.66
N VAL A 39 -1.41 6.72 -5.86
CA VAL A 39 -0.37 7.23 -4.96
C VAL A 39 1.02 6.92 -5.54
N GLY A 40 1.99 7.74 -5.18
CA GLY A 40 3.37 7.52 -5.59
C GLY A 40 4.08 6.52 -4.69
N ILE A 41 5.21 6.02 -5.17
CA ILE A 41 6.00 5.06 -4.39
C ILE A 41 6.45 5.65 -3.05
N ASN A 42 6.71 6.94 -3.01
CA ASN A 42 7.14 7.61 -1.79
C ASN A 42 6.02 7.75 -0.75
N ASP A 43 4.78 7.57 -1.17
CA ASP A 43 3.64 7.65 -0.27
C ASP A 43 3.35 6.31 0.41
N ILE A 44 3.95 5.23 -0.08
CA ILE A 44 3.78 3.91 0.52
C ILE A 44 4.77 3.79 1.67
N LEU A 45 4.25 3.59 2.88
CA LEU A 45 5.05 3.55 4.09
C LEU A 45 5.56 2.14 4.38
N SER A 46 4.71 1.14 4.20
CA SER A 46 5.14 -0.24 4.45
C SER A 46 4.25 -1.22 3.69
N VAL A 47 4.84 -2.36 3.36
CA VAL A 47 4.13 -3.50 2.77
C VAL A 47 4.60 -4.73 3.52
N THR A 48 3.66 -5.38 4.24
CA THR A 48 4.01 -6.55 5.05
C THR A 48 3.07 -7.71 4.73
N PRO A 49 3.56 -8.96 4.70
CA PRO A 49 2.69 -10.12 4.54
C PRO A 49 1.83 -10.30 5.79
N GLU A 50 0.55 -10.63 5.57
CA GLU A 50 -0.42 -10.82 6.65
C GLU A 50 -0.58 -12.27 7.07
N GLU A 51 -0.02 -13.20 6.35
CA GLU A 51 -0.13 -14.63 6.68
C GLU A 51 0.96 -15.12 7.61
#